data_a281b36909fc9e1a53072c1702a918d0
#
_entry.id   a281b36909fc9e1a53072c1702a918d0
#
_cell.length_a   1.000
_cell.length_b   1.000
_cell.length_c   1.000
_cell.angle_alpha   90.00
_cell.angle_beta   90.00
_cell.angle_gamma   90.00
#
_symmetry.space_group_name_H-M   'P 1'
#
loop_
_entity.id
_entity.type
_entity.pdbx_description
1 polymer ?
#
loop_
_entity_poly.entity_id
_entity_poly.type
_entity_poly.pdbx_seq_one_letter_code
_entity_poly.pdbx_strand_id
1 'polypeptide(L)'
;RQMCIRDRAGIGRPGMLGQLVRTIKERHPDVLIQYHGHSGPGLSMASILEVCENGADIIDVAMEPISWGKVHPDVISVQAMLKDAGFQVPEINMKAYMKARAMTQEFIDDFLGYFMDPTNKHMSSLLLKCGLPGGMMGSMMADLKGVHSGINLILRGKNEPELSIDDLLVMLFDEVEYVWPKLGYPPLVTPFSQYVKNVALMNVMSLIKGEERWTMIDNHTWDMILGKSGRLPGALAPEIIALAKEKGYEFTDEDPQKNYPDQLDEYRKEMTENSWDFGQDD
;
A
#
# COMPACT_ATOMS: atom_id res chain seq x y z
N ARG A 1 -0.34 14.02 -21.07
CA ARG A 1 0.18 13.63 -19.75
C ARG A 1 -0.87 12.79 -19.03
N GLN A 2 -0.45 11.73 -18.37
CA GLN A 2 -1.33 10.84 -17.61
C GLN A 2 -0.89 10.84 -16.14
N MET A 3 -1.85 10.80 -15.22
CA MET A 3 -1.63 10.68 -13.78
C MET A 3 -2.41 9.48 -13.24
N CYS A 4 -1.75 8.60 -12.50
CA CYS A 4 -2.39 7.49 -11.83
C CYS A 4 -2.65 7.84 -10.36
N ILE A 5 -3.92 7.84 -9.96
CA ILE A 5 -4.36 7.99 -8.57
C ILE A 5 -4.58 6.60 -8.00
N ARG A 6 -4.04 6.35 -6.81
CA ARG A 6 -4.15 5.05 -6.11
C ARG A 6 -4.87 5.20 -4.78
N ASP A 7 -5.72 4.23 -4.47
CA ASP A 7 -6.53 4.19 -3.24
C ASP A 7 -5.82 3.58 -2.03
N ARG A 8 -4.51 3.29 -2.13
CA ARG A 8 -3.72 2.67 -1.07
C ARG A 8 -4.33 1.36 -0.57
N ALA A 9 -4.58 0.43 -1.49
CA ALA A 9 -5.19 -0.87 -1.24
C ALA A 9 -6.64 -0.80 -0.71
N GLY A 10 -7.39 0.18 -1.19
CA GLY A 10 -8.82 0.31 -0.91
C GLY A 10 -9.18 1.17 0.30
N ILE A 11 -8.21 1.78 0.99
CA ILE A 11 -8.49 2.61 2.17
C ILE A 11 -8.85 4.05 1.84
N GLY A 12 -8.60 4.51 0.61
CA GLY A 12 -9.01 5.83 0.14
C GLY A 12 -10.52 5.99 0.25
N ARG A 13 -10.96 7.08 0.90
CA ARG A 13 -12.39 7.36 1.05
C ARG A 13 -12.96 7.89 -0.26
N PRO A 14 -14.14 7.41 -0.72
CA PRO A 14 -14.71 7.82 -2.00
C PRO A 14 -14.74 9.33 -2.20
N GLY A 15 -15.35 10.09 -1.29
CA GLY A 15 -15.45 11.54 -1.40
C GLY A 15 -14.11 12.27 -1.43
N MET A 16 -13.08 11.79 -0.71
CA MET A 16 -11.72 12.36 -0.78
C MET A 16 -11.05 12.09 -2.14
N LEU A 17 -11.26 10.89 -2.69
CA LEU A 17 -10.74 10.53 -4.01
C LEU A 17 -11.41 11.36 -5.11
N GLY A 18 -12.74 11.54 -5.05
CA GLY A 18 -13.47 12.42 -5.95
C GLY A 18 -13.00 13.87 -5.87
N GLN A 19 -12.83 14.40 -4.66
CA GLN A 19 -12.28 15.75 -4.46
C GLN A 19 -10.87 15.89 -5.03
N LEU A 20 -10.02 14.88 -4.87
CA LEU A 20 -8.68 14.89 -5.45
C LEU A 20 -8.73 14.95 -6.98
N VAL A 21 -9.55 14.10 -7.62
CA VAL A 21 -9.76 14.10 -9.08
C VAL A 21 -10.24 15.47 -9.55
N ARG A 22 -11.28 16.00 -8.92
CA ARG A 22 -11.84 17.33 -9.24
C ARG A 22 -10.76 18.41 -9.16
N THR A 23 -10.02 18.47 -8.05
CA THR A 23 -8.97 19.48 -7.83
C THR A 23 -7.87 19.42 -8.91
N ILE A 24 -7.51 18.20 -9.33
CA ILE A 24 -6.51 18.01 -10.40
C ILE A 24 -7.09 18.49 -11.72
N LYS A 25 -8.31 18.10 -12.06
CA LYS A 25 -8.97 18.52 -13.33
C LYS A 25 -9.19 20.02 -13.42
N GLU A 26 -9.53 20.68 -12.32
CA GLU A 26 -9.66 22.14 -12.25
C GLU A 26 -8.34 22.86 -12.56
N ARG A 27 -7.23 22.32 -12.08
CA ARG A 27 -5.89 22.91 -12.30
C ARG A 27 -5.23 22.48 -13.59
N HIS A 28 -5.53 21.27 -14.04
CA HIS A 28 -4.90 20.61 -15.19
C HIS A 28 -5.94 19.86 -16.02
N PRO A 29 -6.82 20.55 -16.76
CA PRO A 29 -7.96 19.94 -17.45
C PRO A 29 -7.55 18.90 -18.50
N ASP A 30 -6.37 19.07 -19.11
CA ASP A 30 -5.87 18.19 -20.18
C ASP A 30 -5.15 16.93 -19.67
N VAL A 31 -5.02 16.76 -18.34
CA VAL A 31 -4.37 15.59 -17.77
C VAL A 31 -5.37 14.43 -17.74
N LEU A 32 -4.99 13.29 -18.34
CA LEU A 32 -5.75 12.04 -18.19
C LEU A 32 -5.52 11.47 -16.79
N ILE A 33 -6.62 11.19 -16.09
CA ILE A 33 -6.57 10.60 -14.74
C ILE A 33 -6.97 9.14 -14.82
N GLN A 34 -6.04 8.27 -14.46
CA GLN A 34 -6.27 6.86 -14.25
C GLN A 34 -6.49 6.58 -12.76
N TYR A 35 -7.54 5.85 -12.43
CA TYR A 35 -7.81 5.42 -11.06
C TYR A 35 -7.51 3.93 -10.89
N HIS A 36 -6.64 3.64 -9.92
CA HIS A 36 -6.21 2.31 -9.53
C HIS A 36 -6.73 1.99 -8.12
N GLY A 37 -7.82 1.27 -8.05
CA GLY A 37 -8.54 1.00 -6.80
C GLY A 37 -8.67 -0.49 -6.47
N HIS A 38 -8.78 -0.83 -5.18
CA HIS A 38 -8.82 -2.21 -4.68
C HIS A 38 -10.12 -2.49 -3.92
N SER A 39 -10.59 -3.73 -4.00
CA SER A 39 -11.87 -4.14 -3.41
C SER A 39 -11.79 -4.51 -1.93
N GLY A 40 -10.60 -4.78 -1.39
CA GLY A 40 -10.40 -5.37 -0.07
C GLY A 40 -11.25 -4.82 1.07
N PRO A 41 -11.28 -3.49 1.30
CA PRO A 41 -12.11 -2.87 2.34
C PRO A 41 -13.59 -2.68 1.98
N GLY A 42 -14.00 -2.97 0.73
CA GLY A 42 -15.40 -2.88 0.31
C GLY A 42 -15.86 -1.53 -0.25
N LEU A 43 -14.97 -0.55 -0.43
CA LEU A 43 -15.33 0.79 -0.92
C LEU A 43 -15.13 0.99 -2.43
N SER A 44 -14.55 0.02 -3.13
CA SER A 44 -14.09 0.20 -4.51
C SER A 44 -15.16 0.67 -5.50
N MET A 45 -16.35 0.09 -5.45
CA MET A 45 -17.44 0.48 -6.36
C MET A 45 -17.88 1.93 -6.13
N ALA A 46 -18.05 2.33 -4.87
CA ALA A 46 -18.37 3.72 -4.52
C ALA A 46 -17.23 4.68 -4.93
N SER A 47 -15.98 4.26 -4.73
CA SER A 47 -14.82 5.07 -5.13
C SER A 47 -14.73 5.26 -6.63
N ILE A 48 -14.99 4.19 -7.42
CA ILE A 48 -15.00 4.26 -8.88
C ILE A 48 -16.08 5.23 -9.36
N LEU A 49 -17.30 5.10 -8.83
CA LEU A 49 -18.39 6.01 -9.21
C LEU A 49 -18.02 7.46 -8.91
N GLU A 50 -17.55 7.72 -7.69
CA GLU A 50 -17.19 9.06 -7.24
C GLU A 50 -16.05 9.69 -8.09
N VAL A 51 -14.99 8.92 -8.42
CA VAL A 51 -13.92 9.46 -9.25
C VAL A 51 -14.36 9.69 -10.69
N CYS A 52 -15.23 8.84 -11.25
CA CYS A 52 -15.80 9.04 -12.58
C CYS A 52 -16.68 10.30 -12.65
N GLU A 53 -17.55 10.54 -11.65
CA GLU A 53 -18.37 11.74 -11.55
C GLU A 53 -17.52 13.02 -11.45
N ASN A 54 -16.30 12.91 -10.97
CA ASN A 54 -15.37 14.03 -10.84
C ASN A 54 -14.33 14.12 -11.97
N GLY A 55 -14.44 13.30 -13.02
CA GLY A 55 -13.68 13.43 -14.26
C GLY A 55 -12.49 12.48 -14.42
N ALA A 56 -12.46 11.35 -13.73
CA ALA A 56 -11.50 10.29 -14.04
C ALA A 56 -11.75 9.72 -15.45
N ASP A 57 -10.70 9.50 -16.21
CA ASP A 57 -10.78 9.08 -17.61
C ASP A 57 -10.58 7.56 -17.78
N ILE A 58 -9.80 6.95 -16.90
CA ILE A 58 -9.40 5.54 -17.00
C ILE A 58 -9.62 4.87 -15.64
N ILE A 59 -10.22 3.68 -15.65
CA ILE A 59 -10.45 2.88 -14.44
C ILE A 59 -9.78 1.52 -14.59
N ASP A 60 -8.93 1.17 -13.64
CA ASP A 60 -8.34 -0.16 -13.58
C ASP A 60 -9.36 -1.15 -13.01
N VAL A 61 -9.50 -2.26 -13.70
CA VAL A 61 -10.43 -3.34 -13.36
C VAL A 61 -9.74 -4.70 -13.48
N ALA A 62 -10.36 -5.73 -12.92
CA ALA A 62 -9.92 -7.10 -13.07
C ALA A 62 -11.01 -7.94 -13.78
N MET A 63 -10.73 -9.22 -13.98
CA MET A 63 -11.68 -10.18 -14.51
C MET A 63 -11.73 -11.43 -13.65
N GLU A 64 -12.87 -12.14 -13.66
CA GLU A 64 -12.94 -13.47 -13.06
C GLU A 64 -11.93 -14.44 -13.73
N PRO A 65 -11.34 -15.36 -12.93
CA PRO A 65 -11.61 -15.66 -11.53
C PRO A 65 -10.75 -14.88 -10.53
N ILE A 66 -9.94 -13.90 -10.99
CA ILE A 66 -8.98 -13.17 -10.14
C ILE A 66 -9.48 -11.78 -9.69
N SER A 67 -10.71 -11.38 -10.05
CA SER A 67 -11.34 -10.15 -9.55
C SER A 67 -11.75 -10.24 -8.08
N TRP A 68 -12.04 -9.07 -7.47
CA TRP A 68 -12.50 -8.91 -6.09
C TRP A 68 -11.43 -9.19 -5.02
N GLY A 69 -11.84 -9.31 -3.78
CA GLY A 69 -10.95 -9.49 -2.65
C GLY A 69 -9.91 -8.37 -2.55
N LYS A 70 -8.62 -8.71 -2.52
CA LYS A 70 -7.51 -7.75 -2.43
C LYS A 70 -7.15 -7.08 -3.76
N VAL A 71 -7.79 -7.48 -4.86
CA VAL A 71 -7.56 -6.93 -6.20
C VAL A 71 -8.67 -5.95 -6.60
N HIS A 72 -8.75 -5.64 -7.88
CA HIS A 72 -9.76 -4.72 -8.43
C HIS A 72 -11.14 -5.37 -8.53
N PRO A 73 -12.22 -4.57 -8.61
CA PRO A 73 -13.54 -5.06 -8.96
C PRO A 73 -13.55 -5.68 -10.36
N ASP A 74 -14.54 -6.52 -10.59
CA ASP A 74 -14.74 -7.14 -11.90
C ASP A 74 -15.23 -6.12 -12.94
N VAL A 75 -14.69 -6.21 -14.15
CA VAL A 75 -15.00 -5.30 -15.25
C VAL A 75 -16.49 -5.33 -15.64
N ILE A 76 -17.17 -6.48 -15.54
CA ILE A 76 -18.61 -6.58 -15.85
C ILE A 76 -19.42 -5.77 -14.85
N SER A 77 -19.11 -5.90 -13.55
CA SER A 77 -19.79 -5.16 -12.49
C SER A 77 -19.57 -3.65 -12.60
N VAL A 78 -18.32 -3.24 -12.88
CA VAL A 78 -17.97 -1.83 -13.07
C VAL A 78 -18.68 -1.26 -14.30
N GLN A 79 -18.68 -1.98 -15.43
CA GLN A 79 -19.40 -1.56 -16.63
C GLN A 79 -20.91 -1.39 -16.36
N ALA A 80 -21.53 -2.35 -15.68
CA ALA A 80 -22.95 -2.29 -15.37
C ALA A 80 -23.31 -1.08 -14.51
N MET A 81 -22.51 -0.84 -13.45
CA MET A 81 -22.68 0.32 -12.55
C MET A 81 -22.52 1.64 -13.30
N LEU A 82 -21.47 1.79 -14.10
CA LEU A 82 -21.21 3.03 -14.83
C LEU A 82 -22.26 3.30 -15.90
N LYS A 83 -22.76 2.27 -16.61
CA LYS A 83 -23.88 2.42 -17.55
C LYS A 83 -25.16 2.86 -16.85
N ASP A 84 -25.47 2.27 -15.70
CA ASP A 84 -26.65 2.66 -14.89
C ASP A 84 -26.54 4.11 -14.41
N ALA A 85 -25.34 4.56 -14.08
CA ALA A 85 -25.04 5.94 -13.74
C ALA A 85 -25.00 6.91 -14.94
N GLY A 86 -25.22 6.45 -16.15
CA GLY A 86 -25.31 7.26 -17.37
C GLY A 86 -23.98 7.49 -18.10
N PHE A 87 -22.91 6.82 -17.72
CA PHE A 87 -21.63 6.91 -18.41
C PHE A 87 -21.63 6.07 -19.71
N GLN A 88 -20.93 6.59 -20.71
CA GLN A 88 -20.58 5.83 -21.90
C GLN A 88 -19.29 5.07 -21.65
N VAL A 89 -19.37 3.75 -21.67
CA VAL A 89 -18.24 2.85 -21.43
C VAL A 89 -18.11 1.84 -22.58
N PRO A 90 -16.89 1.38 -22.89
CA PRO A 90 -16.69 0.38 -23.96
C PRO A 90 -17.50 -0.90 -23.73
N GLU A 91 -17.98 -1.50 -24.80
CA GLU A 91 -18.67 -2.79 -24.72
C GLU A 91 -17.70 -3.95 -24.51
N ILE A 92 -18.04 -4.84 -23.59
CA ILE A 92 -17.25 -6.03 -23.32
C ILE A 92 -17.62 -7.13 -24.33
N ASN A 93 -16.63 -7.66 -25.04
CA ASN A 93 -16.81 -8.86 -25.83
C ASN A 93 -16.96 -10.08 -24.91
N MET A 94 -18.20 -10.43 -24.56
CA MET A 94 -18.49 -11.52 -23.63
C MET A 94 -17.93 -12.87 -24.07
N LYS A 95 -17.85 -13.15 -25.38
CA LYS A 95 -17.26 -14.39 -25.88
C LYS A 95 -15.76 -14.46 -25.60
N ALA A 96 -15.05 -13.33 -25.80
CA ALA A 96 -13.63 -13.21 -25.48
C ALA A 96 -13.40 -13.28 -23.96
N TYR A 97 -14.23 -12.56 -23.17
CA TYR A 97 -14.18 -12.58 -21.71
C TYR A 97 -14.32 -14.02 -21.17
N MET A 98 -15.33 -14.78 -21.60
CA MET A 98 -15.57 -16.15 -21.14
C MET A 98 -14.42 -17.10 -21.52
N LYS A 99 -13.84 -16.91 -22.71
CA LYS A 99 -12.66 -17.69 -23.13
C LYS A 99 -11.45 -17.37 -22.24
N ALA A 100 -11.17 -16.10 -22.02
CA ALA A 100 -10.06 -15.67 -21.15
C ALA A 100 -10.25 -16.15 -19.71
N ARG A 101 -11.48 -16.05 -19.18
CA ARG A 101 -11.84 -16.57 -17.84
C ARG A 101 -11.56 -18.07 -17.72
N ALA A 102 -12.00 -18.86 -18.70
CA ALA A 102 -11.78 -20.30 -18.69
C ALA A 102 -10.28 -20.67 -18.73
N MET A 103 -9.52 -20.02 -19.61
CA MET A 103 -8.06 -20.23 -19.71
C MET A 103 -7.33 -19.83 -18.43
N THR A 104 -7.75 -18.72 -17.80
CA THR A 104 -7.18 -18.27 -16.52
C THR A 104 -7.49 -19.25 -15.39
N GLN A 105 -8.73 -19.79 -15.35
CA GLN A 105 -9.11 -20.79 -14.36
C GLN A 105 -8.31 -22.09 -14.53
N GLU A 106 -8.16 -22.59 -15.76
CA GLU A 106 -7.35 -23.76 -16.07
C GLU A 106 -5.90 -23.58 -15.61
N PHE A 107 -5.30 -22.42 -15.91
CA PHE A 107 -3.95 -22.10 -15.44
C PHE A 107 -3.83 -22.06 -13.90
N ILE A 108 -4.84 -21.50 -13.21
CA ILE A 108 -4.88 -21.49 -11.75
C ILE A 108 -4.97 -22.92 -11.20
N ASP A 109 -5.86 -23.76 -11.78
CA ASP A 109 -6.07 -25.12 -11.31
C ASP A 109 -4.83 -25.99 -11.53
N ASP A 110 -4.15 -25.84 -12.66
CA ASP A 110 -2.97 -26.64 -13.02
C ASP A 110 -1.68 -26.20 -12.31
N PHE A 111 -1.53 -24.90 -12.05
CA PHE A 111 -0.24 -24.36 -11.61
C PHE A 111 -0.30 -23.49 -10.35
N LEU A 112 -1.18 -22.50 -10.31
CA LEU A 112 -1.20 -21.52 -9.23
C LEU A 112 -1.97 -21.95 -7.98
N GLY A 113 -2.84 -22.96 -8.07
CA GLY A 113 -3.72 -23.39 -6.97
C GLY A 113 -2.97 -23.73 -5.68
N TYR A 114 -1.74 -24.23 -5.81
CA TYR A 114 -0.87 -24.54 -4.66
C TYR A 114 -0.23 -23.31 -4.01
N PHE A 115 -0.12 -22.19 -4.73
CA PHE A 115 0.57 -20.98 -4.29
C PHE A 115 -0.38 -19.85 -3.93
N MET A 116 -1.66 -19.94 -4.34
CA MET A 116 -2.65 -18.92 -4.05
C MET A 116 -3.25 -19.12 -2.66
N ASP A 117 -2.98 -18.19 -1.76
CA ASP A 117 -3.65 -18.15 -0.46
C ASP A 117 -5.14 -17.79 -0.66
N PRO A 118 -6.08 -18.67 -0.29
CA PRO A 118 -7.52 -18.39 -0.39
C PRO A 118 -7.97 -17.11 0.30
N THR A 119 -7.24 -16.68 1.34
CA THR A 119 -7.52 -15.43 2.05
C THR A 119 -7.36 -14.17 1.19
N ASN A 120 -6.70 -14.27 0.02
CA ASN A 120 -6.60 -13.16 -0.92
C ASN A 120 -7.95 -12.75 -1.51
N LYS A 121 -8.94 -13.64 -1.50
CA LYS A 121 -10.31 -13.35 -1.92
C LYS A 121 -11.17 -12.76 -0.79
N HIS A 122 -10.69 -12.77 0.44
CA HIS A 122 -11.44 -12.23 1.56
C HIS A 122 -11.36 -10.70 1.57
N MET A 123 -12.51 -10.08 1.82
CA MET A 123 -12.59 -8.65 2.09
C MET A 123 -12.38 -8.40 3.58
N SER A 124 -11.75 -7.27 3.92
CA SER A 124 -11.54 -6.89 5.32
C SER A 124 -11.73 -5.40 5.52
N SER A 125 -12.75 -5.04 6.28
CA SER A 125 -13.03 -3.65 6.67
C SER A 125 -12.07 -3.13 7.77
N LEU A 126 -11.30 -3.99 8.41
CA LEU A 126 -10.33 -3.60 9.45
C LEU A 126 -9.30 -2.58 8.92
N LEU A 127 -8.91 -2.70 7.63
CA LEU A 127 -8.02 -1.75 6.98
C LEU A 127 -8.51 -0.31 7.04
N LEU A 128 -9.84 -0.10 7.03
CA LEU A 128 -10.43 1.24 7.09
C LEU A 128 -10.29 1.91 8.45
N LYS A 129 -10.21 1.13 9.53
CA LYS A 129 -10.05 1.66 10.88
C LYS A 129 -8.63 2.20 11.09
N CYS A 130 -7.63 1.44 10.70
CA CYS A 130 -6.23 1.79 10.92
C CYS A 130 -5.59 2.58 9.77
N GLY A 131 -6.28 2.76 8.65
CA GLY A 131 -5.75 3.50 7.49
C GLY A 131 -4.51 2.86 6.83
N LEU A 132 -4.31 1.55 7.02
CA LEU A 132 -3.13 0.83 6.55
C LEU A 132 -3.33 0.20 5.17
N PRO A 133 -2.30 0.22 4.30
CA PRO A 133 -2.33 -0.49 3.03
C PRO A 133 -2.45 -2.01 3.21
N GLY A 134 -3.21 -2.68 2.32
CA GLY A 134 -3.43 -4.12 2.39
C GLY A 134 -2.15 -4.97 2.36
N GLY A 135 -1.12 -4.54 1.61
CA GLY A 135 0.18 -5.20 1.60
C GLY A 135 0.90 -5.14 2.96
N MET A 136 0.76 -4.01 3.67
CA MET A 136 1.27 -3.85 5.02
C MET A 136 0.54 -4.79 6.00
N MET A 137 -0.79 -4.94 5.87
CA MET A 137 -1.57 -5.88 6.68
C MET A 137 -1.07 -7.32 6.53
N GLY A 138 -0.82 -7.78 5.30
CA GLY A 138 -0.32 -9.13 5.05
C GLY A 138 1.02 -9.40 5.76
N SER A 139 1.96 -8.44 5.68
CA SER A 139 3.26 -8.56 6.36
C SER A 139 3.12 -8.47 7.88
N MET A 140 2.22 -7.62 8.41
CA MET A 140 1.95 -7.53 9.84
C MET A 140 1.44 -8.86 10.41
N MET A 141 0.49 -9.49 9.72
CA MET A 141 -0.04 -10.81 10.13
C MET A 141 1.03 -11.90 10.13
N ALA A 142 1.94 -11.88 9.16
CA ALA A 142 3.06 -12.82 9.11
C ALA A 142 4.02 -12.61 10.31
N ASP A 143 4.38 -11.35 10.58
CA ASP A 143 5.26 -11.01 11.70
C ASP A 143 4.64 -11.36 13.05
N LEU A 144 3.35 -11.04 13.25
CA LEU A 144 2.63 -11.38 14.50
C LEU A 144 2.59 -12.89 14.73
N LYS A 145 2.34 -13.70 13.70
CA LYS A 145 2.42 -15.17 13.82
C LYS A 145 3.81 -15.63 14.24
N GLY A 146 4.86 -14.97 13.75
CA GLY A 146 6.25 -15.29 14.10
C GLY A 146 6.62 -14.97 15.54
N VAL A 147 6.09 -13.87 16.09
CA VAL A 147 6.45 -13.41 17.46
C VAL A 147 5.47 -13.84 18.55
N HIS A 148 4.27 -14.29 18.19
CA HIS A 148 3.17 -14.59 19.11
C HIS A 148 3.57 -15.53 20.25
N SER A 149 4.22 -16.66 19.93
CA SER A 149 4.66 -17.63 20.94
C SER A 149 5.70 -17.03 21.90
N GLY A 150 6.60 -16.21 21.40
CA GLY A 150 7.62 -15.53 22.21
C GLY A 150 7.02 -14.49 23.15
N ILE A 151 6.04 -13.73 22.67
CA ILE A 151 5.29 -12.76 23.50
C ILE A 151 4.56 -13.46 24.62
N ASN A 152 3.83 -14.53 24.33
CA ASN A 152 3.09 -15.27 25.36
C ASN A 152 4.01 -15.98 26.36
N LEU A 153 5.21 -16.36 25.96
CA LEU A 153 6.22 -16.86 26.92
C LEU A 153 6.64 -15.77 27.91
N ILE A 154 6.83 -14.53 27.47
CA ILE A 154 7.15 -13.38 28.33
C ILE A 154 5.99 -13.12 29.31
N LEU A 155 4.75 -13.08 28.81
CA LEU A 155 3.56 -12.84 29.63
C LEU A 155 3.35 -13.91 30.69
N ARG A 156 3.55 -15.19 30.35
CA ARG A 156 3.54 -16.31 31.36
C ARG A 156 4.59 -16.09 32.42
N GLY A 157 5.80 -15.67 32.07
CA GLY A 157 6.87 -15.36 33.02
C GLY A 157 6.52 -14.24 33.99
N LYS A 158 5.60 -13.35 33.60
CA LYS A 158 5.07 -12.24 34.40
C LYS A 158 3.76 -12.57 35.13
N ASN A 159 3.22 -13.78 34.99
CA ASN A 159 1.88 -14.15 35.42
C ASN A 159 0.76 -13.28 34.84
N GLU A 160 0.94 -12.78 33.60
CA GLU A 160 -0.05 -12.05 32.86
C GLU A 160 -0.81 -12.96 31.89
N PRO A 161 -2.07 -12.60 31.52
CA PRO A 161 -2.86 -13.37 30.57
C PRO A 161 -2.17 -13.45 29.20
N GLU A 162 -2.29 -14.58 28.51
CA GLU A 162 -1.85 -14.71 27.13
C GLU A 162 -2.72 -13.86 26.19
N LEU A 163 -2.09 -13.31 25.16
CA LEU A 163 -2.75 -12.54 24.12
C LEU A 163 -3.02 -13.43 22.90
N SER A 164 -4.17 -13.25 22.27
CA SER A 164 -4.45 -13.81 20.95
C SER A 164 -3.71 -13.01 19.85
N ILE A 165 -3.67 -13.57 18.65
CA ILE A 165 -3.14 -12.81 17.48
C ILE A 165 -3.99 -11.56 17.22
N ASP A 166 -5.30 -11.63 17.43
CA ASP A 166 -6.20 -10.50 17.24
C ASP A 166 -5.96 -9.39 18.27
N ASP A 167 -5.69 -9.75 19.54
CA ASP A 167 -5.30 -8.77 20.57
C ASP A 167 -4.00 -8.07 20.19
N LEU A 168 -3.00 -8.81 19.75
CA LEU A 168 -1.73 -8.25 19.28
C LEU A 168 -1.92 -7.38 18.04
N LEU A 169 -2.82 -7.74 17.13
CA LEU A 169 -3.14 -6.96 15.95
C LEU A 169 -3.76 -5.62 16.32
N VAL A 170 -4.67 -5.58 17.29
CA VAL A 170 -5.26 -4.34 17.82
C VAL A 170 -4.17 -3.45 18.42
N MET A 171 -3.31 -4.02 19.29
CA MET A 171 -2.19 -3.28 19.87
C MET A 171 -1.25 -2.70 18.81
N LEU A 172 -0.99 -3.47 17.75
CA LEU A 172 -0.12 -3.03 16.67
C LEU A 172 -0.78 -1.92 15.83
N PHE A 173 -2.08 -1.95 15.62
CA PHE A 173 -2.81 -0.87 14.96
C PHE A 173 -2.75 0.44 15.75
N ASP A 174 -3.03 0.37 17.04
CA ASP A 174 -2.96 1.52 17.93
C ASP A 174 -1.53 2.09 17.96
N GLU A 175 -0.52 1.22 17.95
CA GLU A 175 0.87 1.66 17.93
C GLU A 175 1.30 2.24 16.57
N VAL A 176 0.80 1.74 15.45
CA VAL A 176 1.05 2.35 14.13
C VAL A 176 0.39 3.74 14.07
N GLU A 177 -0.84 3.89 14.56
CA GLU A 177 -1.52 5.19 14.65
C GLU A 177 -0.74 6.19 15.51
N TYR A 178 -0.10 5.72 16.58
CA TYR A 178 0.77 6.52 17.44
C TYR A 178 2.10 6.88 16.78
N VAL A 179 2.76 5.93 16.13
CA VAL A 179 4.11 6.07 15.55
C VAL A 179 4.11 6.91 14.27
N TRP A 180 3.17 6.67 13.38
CA TRP A 180 3.17 7.27 12.05
C TRP A 180 3.26 8.81 12.04
N PRO A 181 2.41 9.57 12.78
CA PRO A 181 2.54 11.02 12.87
C PRO A 181 3.87 11.47 13.48
N LYS A 182 4.41 10.72 14.45
CA LYS A 182 5.66 11.07 15.14
C LYS A 182 6.89 10.94 14.26
N LEU A 183 6.82 10.07 13.26
CA LEU A 183 7.83 9.92 12.21
C LEU A 183 7.65 10.89 11.03
N GLY A 184 6.78 11.90 11.14
CA GLY A 184 6.58 12.92 10.11
C GLY A 184 5.71 12.44 8.93
N TYR A 185 4.80 11.52 9.15
CA TYR A 185 3.86 10.99 8.14
C TYR A 185 4.53 10.42 6.89
N PRO A 186 5.55 9.56 6.99
CA PRO A 186 6.14 8.95 5.81
C PRO A 186 5.06 8.29 4.94
N PRO A 187 5.19 8.30 3.61
CA PRO A 187 4.22 7.65 2.73
C PRO A 187 4.12 6.16 3.08
N LEU A 188 2.89 5.65 3.32
CA LEU A 188 2.71 4.24 3.65
C LEU A 188 2.75 3.36 2.38
N VAL A 189 3.83 3.48 1.61
CA VAL A 189 4.21 2.63 0.48
C VAL A 189 5.58 2.00 0.76
N THR A 190 5.88 0.88 0.13
CA THR A 190 7.19 0.22 0.26
C THR A 190 8.32 1.16 -0.22
N PRO A 191 9.41 1.32 0.53
CA PRO A 191 9.75 0.61 1.77
C PRO A 191 9.24 1.28 3.07
N PHE A 192 8.79 2.53 3.04
CA PHE A 192 8.47 3.34 4.22
C PHE A 192 7.36 2.73 5.10
N SER A 193 6.35 2.09 4.49
CA SER A 193 5.32 1.37 5.23
C SER A 193 5.91 0.25 6.12
N GLN A 194 6.99 -0.40 5.66
CA GLN A 194 7.68 -1.42 6.45
C GLN A 194 8.42 -0.79 7.64
N TYR A 195 9.04 0.38 7.46
CA TYR A 195 9.73 1.08 8.54
C TYR A 195 8.78 1.47 9.66
N VAL A 196 7.64 2.08 9.32
CA VAL A 196 6.60 2.43 10.31
C VAL A 196 6.10 1.19 11.04
N LYS A 197 5.80 0.11 10.30
CA LYS A 197 5.35 -1.16 10.87
C LYS A 197 6.39 -1.77 11.82
N ASN A 198 7.66 -1.80 11.42
CA ASN A 198 8.72 -2.39 12.21
C ASN A 198 8.91 -1.63 13.54
N VAL A 199 8.93 -0.30 13.49
CA VAL A 199 9.00 0.51 14.70
C VAL A 199 7.81 0.25 15.62
N ALA A 200 6.60 0.21 15.08
CA ALA A 200 5.39 -0.09 15.86
C ALA A 200 5.47 -1.49 16.51
N LEU A 201 5.90 -2.51 15.76
CA LEU A 201 6.06 -3.86 16.30
C LEU A 201 7.11 -3.92 17.42
N MET A 202 8.26 -3.25 17.24
CA MET A 202 9.30 -3.19 18.28
C MET A 202 8.79 -2.46 19.52
N ASN A 203 8.04 -1.37 19.36
CA ASN A 203 7.42 -0.67 20.48
C ASN A 203 6.42 -1.55 21.23
N VAL A 204 5.53 -2.29 20.53
CA VAL A 204 4.61 -3.25 21.16
C VAL A 204 5.38 -4.29 21.98
N MET A 205 6.46 -4.83 21.42
CA MET A 205 7.30 -5.81 22.14
C MET A 205 7.97 -5.21 23.37
N SER A 206 8.49 -3.97 23.28
CA SER A 206 9.09 -3.25 24.41
C SER A 206 8.05 -2.98 25.50
N LEU A 207 6.87 -2.48 25.14
CA LEU A 207 5.78 -2.24 26.09
C LEU A 207 5.33 -3.49 26.83
N ILE A 208 5.21 -4.63 26.13
CA ILE A 208 4.89 -5.94 26.77
C ILE A 208 5.98 -6.36 27.76
N LYS A 209 7.24 -6.05 27.48
CA LYS A 209 8.35 -6.28 28.43
C LYS A 209 8.33 -5.31 29.59
N GLY A 210 7.61 -4.20 29.54
CA GLY A 210 7.61 -3.12 30.52
C GLY A 210 8.74 -2.12 30.29
N GLU A 211 9.25 -2.08 29.06
CA GLU A 211 10.26 -1.12 28.58
C GLU A 211 9.57 0.08 27.91
N GLU A 212 10.34 1.13 27.65
CA GLU A 212 9.85 2.31 26.95
C GLU A 212 9.81 2.10 25.41
N ARG A 213 9.09 2.99 24.71
CA ARG A 213 9.09 3.04 23.25
C ARG A 213 10.43 3.53 22.70
N TRP A 214 10.64 3.33 21.41
CA TRP A 214 11.79 3.83 20.64
C TRP A 214 13.15 3.20 21.02
N THR A 215 13.13 2.10 21.75
CA THR A 215 14.35 1.37 22.13
C THR A 215 15.06 0.74 20.93
N MET A 216 14.29 0.35 19.92
CA MET A 216 14.79 -0.28 18.71
C MET A 216 14.23 0.41 17.45
N ILE A 217 15.11 1.13 16.77
CA ILE A 217 14.86 1.69 15.44
C ILE A 217 16.01 1.26 14.56
N ASP A 218 15.69 0.59 13.44
CA ASP A 218 16.69 0.07 12.49
C ASP A 218 17.35 1.20 11.67
N ASN A 219 18.50 0.90 11.06
CA ASN A 219 19.29 1.89 10.33
C ASN A 219 18.55 2.50 9.12
N HIS A 220 17.75 1.70 8.41
CA HIS A 220 16.98 2.22 7.25
C HIS A 220 15.88 3.17 7.68
N THR A 221 15.23 2.86 8.82
CA THR A 221 14.27 3.78 9.44
C THR A 221 14.97 5.06 9.90
N TRP A 222 16.17 4.98 10.48
CA TRP A 222 16.96 6.17 10.80
C TRP A 222 17.32 6.96 9.56
N ASP A 223 17.74 6.35 8.47
CA ASP A 223 18.05 7.04 7.22
C ASP A 223 16.84 7.82 6.68
N MET A 224 15.64 7.25 6.79
CA MET A 224 14.39 7.96 6.48
C MET A 224 14.16 9.16 7.42
N ILE A 225 14.27 8.96 8.74
CA ILE A 225 14.05 10.00 9.77
C ILE A 225 15.03 11.16 9.56
N LEU A 226 16.28 10.87 9.25
CA LEU A 226 17.35 11.85 9.08
C LEU A 226 17.31 12.61 7.74
N GLY A 227 16.36 12.27 6.85
CA GLY A 227 16.17 12.96 5.57
C GLY A 227 16.98 12.41 4.40
N LYS A 228 17.76 11.33 4.59
CA LYS A 228 18.56 10.73 3.49
C LYS A 228 17.72 10.15 2.35
N SER A 229 16.45 9.83 2.62
CA SER A 229 15.49 9.38 1.62
C SER A 229 14.59 10.51 1.08
N GLY A 230 14.95 11.76 1.37
CA GLY A 230 14.20 12.95 1.02
C GLY A 230 13.32 13.47 2.15
N ARG A 231 12.68 14.60 1.90
CA ARG A 231 11.90 15.33 2.88
C ARG A 231 10.61 14.59 3.23
N LEU A 232 10.34 14.45 4.53
CA LEU A 232 9.09 13.89 5.03
C LEU A 232 7.91 14.87 4.86
N PRO A 233 6.68 14.38 4.68
CA PRO A 233 5.48 15.21 4.52
C PRO A 233 5.15 16.09 5.73
N GLY A 234 5.43 15.60 6.93
CA GLY A 234 5.16 16.30 8.19
C GLY A 234 6.40 16.50 9.05
N ALA A 235 6.24 17.23 10.14
CA ALA A 235 7.30 17.43 11.12
C ALA A 235 7.52 16.17 11.97
N LEU A 236 8.77 15.88 12.29
CA LEU A 236 9.14 14.87 13.28
C LEU A 236 8.71 15.31 14.69
N ALA A 237 8.32 14.35 15.51
CA ALA A 237 8.03 14.62 16.91
C ALA A 237 9.31 15.03 17.67
N PRO A 238 9.18 15.93 18.68
CA PRO A 238 10.33 16.40 19.45
C PRO A 238 11.14 15.30 20.11
N GLU A 239 10.48 14.24 20.58
CA GLU A 239 11.15 13.07 21.17
C GLU A 239 12.04 12.31 20.17
N ILE A 240 11.65 12.23 18.90
CA ILE A 240 12.45 11.58 17.85
C ILE A 240 13.68 12.44 17.52
N ILE A 241 13.50 13.76 17.46
CA ILE A 241 14.61 14.71 17.25
C ILE A 241 15.60 14.64 18.41
N ALA A 242 15.10 14.57 19.65
CA ALA A 242 15.94 14.46 20.84
C ALA A 242 16.76 13.15 20.83
N LEU A 243 16.10 12.02 20.50
CA LEU A 243 16.74 10.72 20.41
C LEU A 243 17.82 10.67 19.31
N ALA A 244 17.57 11.30 18.15
CA ALA A 244 18.56 11.40 17.09
C ALA A 244 19.81 12.18 17.56
N LYS A 245 19.61 13.30 18.25
CA LYS A 245 20.70 14.12 18.82
C LYS A 245 21.49 13.37 19.88
N GLU A 246 20.82 12.66 20.77
CA GLU A 246 21.46 11.82 21.80
C GLU A 246 22.37 10.76 21.18
N LYS A 247 21.95 10.19 20.05
CA LYS A 247 22.73 9.20 19.29
C LYS A 247 23.83 9.83 18.42
N GLY A 248 23.91 11.16 18.36
CA GLY A 248 24.90 11.87 17.53
C GLY A 248 24.59 11.82 16.04
N TYR A 249 23.34 11.63 15.66
CA TYR A 249 22.93 11.61 14.27
C TYR A 249 22.70 13.02 13.73
N GLU A 250 23.06 13.22 12.46
CA GLU A 250 22.91 14.48 11.75
C GLU A 250 21.77 14.39 10.73
N PHE A 251 20.93 15.42 10.70
CA PHE A 251 19.86 15.56 9.72
C PHE A 251 20.41 16.15 8.42
N THR A 252 19.83 15.76 7.28
CA THR A 252 20.14 16.33 5.97
C THR A 252 18.89 16.78 5.24
N ASP A 253 19.02 17.88 4.49
CA ASP A 253 18.02 18.39 3.56
C ASP A 253 18.46 18.19 2.09
N GLU A 254 19.53 17.42 1.86
CA GLU A 254 20.01 17.14 0.51
C GLU A 254 18.97 16.36 -0.29
N ASP A 255 18.79 16.77 -1.53
CA ASP A 255 17.95 16.04 -2.48
C ASP A 255 18.64 14.70 -2.84
N PRO A 256 18.06 13.55 -2.45
CA PRO A 256 18.67 12.26 -2.71
C PRO A 256 18.83 11.97 -4.22
N GLN A 257 18.05 12.60 -5.09
CA GLN A 257 18.17 12.47 -6.54
C GLN A 257 19.54 12.93 -7.06
N LYS A 258 20.22 13.84 -6.37
CA LYS A 258 21.57 14.26 -6.75
C LYS A 258 22.59 13.13 -6.69
N ASN A 259 22.31 12.09 -5.91
CA ASN A 259 23.16 10.91 -5.77
C ASN A 259 22.89 9.85 -6.84
N TYR A 260 21.87 10.06 -7.67
CA TYR A 260 21.48 9.17 -8.76
C TYR A 260 21.51 9.93 -10.08
N PRO A 261 22.66 10.01 -10.74
CA PRO A 261 22.75 10.65 -12.04
C PRO A 261 21.85 9.92 -13.05
N ASP A 262 21.41 10.65 -14.06
CA ASP A 262 20.68 10.05 -15.18
C ASP A 262 21.61 9.08 -15.93
N GLN A 263 21.24 7.80 -15.91
CA GLN A 263 22.01 6.71 -16.54
C GLN A 263 21.32 6.18 -17.81
N LEU A 264 20.27 6.85 -18.29
CA LEU A 264 19.49 6.35 -19.42
C LEU A 264 20.35 6.10 -20.66
N ASP A 265 21.24 7.02 -20.97
CA ASP A 265 22.14 6.88 -22.13
C ASP A 265 23.17 5.76 -21.94
N GLU A 266 23.65 5.54 -20.72
CA GLU A 266 24.53 4.41 -20.38
C GLU A 266 23.81 3.08 -20.57
N TYR A 267 22.57 2.95 -20.08
CA TYR A 267 21.77 1.75 -20.27
C TYR A 267 21.44 1.50 -21.75
N ARG A 268 21.09 2.53 -22.51
CA ARG A 268 20.87 2.39 -23.96
C ARG A 268 22.11 1.87 -24.68
N LYS A 269 23.29 2.38 -24.32
CA LYS A 269 24.56 1.92 -24.86
C LYS A 269 24.81 0.46 -24.52
N GLU A 270 24.65 0.09 -23.26
CA GLU A 270 24.82 -1.30 -22.79
C GLU A 270 23.86 -2.26 -23.50
N MET A 271 22.59 -1.88 -23.66
CA MET A 271 21.60 -2.67 -24.40
C MET A 271 22.02 -2.84 -25.87
N THR A 272 22.53 -1.81 -26.50
CA THR A 272 23.01 -1.88 -27.88
C THR A 272 24.24 -2.79 -28.00
N GLU A 273 25.20 -2.70 -27.08
CA GLU A 273 26.39 -3.53 -27.05
C GLU A 273 26.04 -5.03 -26.83
N ASN A 274 24.99 -5.30 -26.04
CA ASN A 274 24.50 -6.65 -25.81
C ASN A 274 23.53 -7.16 -26.89
N SER A 275 23.29 -6.38 -27.93
CA SER A 275 22.32 -6.70 -29.01
C SER A 275 20.91 -6.99 -28.49
N TRP A 276 20.50 -6.31 -27.42
CA TRP A 276 19.13 -6.40 -26.92
C TRP A 276 18.20 -5.61 -27.85
N ASP A 277 17.10 -6.23 -28.23
CA ASP A 277 16.08 -5.58 -29.05
C ASP A 277 15.30 -4.56 -28.21
N PHE A 278 15.29 -3.32 -28.65
CA PHE A 278 14.52 -2.26 -27.97
C PHE A 278 13.02 -2.39 -28.22
N GLY A 279 12.57 -3.28 -29.14
CA GLY A 279 11.21 -3.33 -29.59
C GLY A 279 10.79 -2.03 -30.31
N GLN A 280 9.58 -2.02 -30.83
CA GLN A 280 8.98 -0.80 -31.41
C GLN A 280 8.19 0.01 -30.38
N ASP A 281 8.18 -0.40 -29.12
CA ASP A 281 7.43 0.22 -28.02
C ASP A 281 8.39 0.98 -27.09
N ASP A 282 8.94 2.06 -27.62
CA ASP A 282 9.67 3.05 -26.82
C ASP A 282 8.71 3.97 -26.03
#